data_8a5504b768fce36637e037ce3f73ab8a
#
_entry.id   8a5504b768fce36637e037ce3f73ab8a
#
_cell.length_a   1.000
_cell.length_b   1.000
_cell.length_c   1.000
_cell.angle_alpha   90.00
_cell.angle_beta   90.00
_cell.angle_gamma   90.00
#
_symmetry.space_group_name_H-M   'P 1'
#
loop_
_entity.id
_entity.type
_entity.pdbx_description
1 polymer ?
#
loop_
_entity_poly.entity_id
_entity_poly.type
_entity_poly.pdbx_seq_one_letter_code
_entity_poly.pdbx_strand_id
1 'polypeptide(L)'
;GSDAPMTEAGHPPGNAPPDQTLAGRLSGYRPLAATPDELVDAEGRIRPVWHGFMQHLLDLPDEERSQRIGRADQYLMDSGVFFRHYGTGQSVERPWPLAHVPVLIAEDDWHQVSAALIQRADLLEALMADLYGPNRLVAEGKLPPALIAGNPEWLRPMVGVRPRSGQYLHFVAFEIGRGPDGKWWVLADRTQAPSGAGYALENRVATSRAFADIYAAMNVPRLAGFFRDFRDRLQTLRGDRDARVAILTPGPLNETYYEHAYIARYLGFTLVQGEDLTVADDRLLVRTVSGLRPVDVLWRRLDSAYADPLELNQQSRIGTPGMVS
;
A
#
# COMPACT_ATOMS: atom_id res chain seq x y z
N GLY A 1 15.64 66.51 58.15
CA GLY A 1 16.01 66.02 56.90
C GLY A 1 15.86 64.49 56.90
N SER A 2 14.88 64.01 56.24
CA SER A 2 14.63 62.55 56.09
C SER A 2 14.82 62.21 54.62
N ASP A 3 15.90 61.50 54.32
CA ASP A 3 16.17 60.94 53.03
C ASP A 3 15.54 59.50 53.00
N ALA A 4 14.55 59.34 52.16
CA ALA A 4 14.00 58.01 51.84
C ALA A 4 14.70 57.49 50.55
N PRO A 5 15.11 56.21 50.47
CA PRO A 5 15.75 55.69 49.26
C PRO A 5 14.71 55.45 48.20
N MET A 6 15.02 55.88 46.97
CA MET A 6 14.24 55.55 45.76
C MET A 6 14.37 54.07 45.49
N THR A 7 13.21 53.39 45.43
CA THR A 7 13.09 52.02 44.94
C THR A 7 13.35 51.98 43.44
N GLU A 8 14.41 51.29 43.04
CA GLU A 8 14.65 50.92 41.65
C GLU A 8 13.44 50.11 41.10
N ALA A 9 12.84 50.63 40.05
CA ALA A 9 11.84 49.94 39.28
C ALA A 9 12.49 48.72 38.62
N GLY A 10 12.11 47.53 39.05
CA GLY A 10 12.56 46.28 38.45
C GLY A 10 12.19 46.24 36.97
N HIS A 11 13.17 46.03 36.13
CA HIS A 11 12.98 45.71 34.73
C HIS A 11 12.11 44.45 34.64
N PRO A 12 11.12 44.38 33.73
CA PRO A 12 10.42 43.14 33.48
C PRO A 12 11.44 42.09 32.99
N PRO A 13 11.27 40.80 33.35
CA PRO A 13 12.19 39.77 32.92
C PRO A 13 12.21 39.74 31.38
N GLY A 14 13.40 40.06 30.84
CA GLY A 14 13.62 39.97 29.40
C GLY A 14 13.24 38.56 28.92
N ASN A 15 12.46 38.47 27.85
CA ASN A 15 12.12 37.21 27.21
C ASN A 15 13.46 36.48 26.95
N ALA A 16 13.63 35.32 27.59
CA ALA A 16 14.72 34.41 27.25
C ALA A 16 14.66 34.10 25.74
N PRO A 17 15.80 34.04 25.05
CA PRO A 17 15.78 33.68 23.62
C PRO A 17 15.07 32.34 23.44
N PRO A 18 14.28 32.21 22.38
CA PRO A 18 13.54 30.95 22.13
C PRO A 18 14.54 29.79 22.06
N ASP A 19 14.16 28.68 22.70
CA ASP A 19 14.96 27.46 22.67
C ASP A 19 15.07 26.95 21.22
N GLN A 20 16.30 27.02 20.66
CA GLN A 20 16.61 26.60 19.28
C GLN A 20 16.88 25.11 19.15
N THR A 21 16.82 24.34 20.25
CA THR A 21 16.90 22.87 20.18
C THR A 21 15.69 22.32 19.47
N LEU A 22 15.79 21.10 18.92
CA LEU A 22 14.66 20.44 18.27
C LEU A 22 13.47 20.31 19.23
N ALA A 23 13.73 19.91 20.48
CA ALA A 23 12.71 19.82 21.52
C ALA A 23 12.03 21.18 21.78
N GLY A 24 12.80 22.27 21.84
CA GLY A 24 12.27 23.63 22.01
C GLY A 24 11.44 24.08 20.82
N ARG A 25 11.89 23.80 19.61
CA ARG A 25 11.15 24.13 18.37
C ARG A 25 9.83 23.38 18.25
N LEU A 26 9.71 22.18 18.84
CA LEU A 26 8.51 21.34 18.86
C LEU A 26 7.75 21.43 20.18
N SER A 27 8.08 22.37 21.07
CA SER A 27 7.48 22.51 22.40
C SER A 27 5.96 22.76 22.36
N GLY A 28 5.44 23.29 21.27
CA GLY A 28 4.00 23.48 21.04
C GLY A 28 3.23 22.23 20.59
N TYR A 29 3.94 21.16 20.25
CA TYR A 29 3.30 19.92 19.81
C TYR A 29 2.59 19.24 20.97
N ARG A 30 1.36 18.81 20.74
CA ARG A 30 0.55 18.10 21.73
C ARG A 30 0.01 16.82 21.12
N PRO A 31 0.47 15.63 21.59
CA PRO A 31 -0.11 14.36 21.16
C PRO A 31 -1.57 14.24 21.58
N LEU A 32 -2.32 13.44 20.83
CA LEU A 32 -3.70 13.11 21.18
C LEU A 32 -3.72 12.31 22.49
N ALA A 33 -4.66 12.64 23.38
CA ALA A 33 -4.81 11.94 24.63
C ALA A 33 -5.18 10.47 24.41
N ALA A 34 -4.61 9.59 25.26
CA ALA A 34 -4.85 8.15 25.26
C ALA A 34 -4.54 7.43 23.91
N THR A 35 -3.76 8.06 23.05
CA THR A 35 -3.33 7.48 21.79
C THR A 35 -1.80 7.47 21.75
N PRO A 36 -1.15 6.36 21.31
CA PRO A 36 0.29 6.36 21.13
C PRO A 36 0.67 7.34 20.02
N ASP A 37 1.76 8.06 20.23
CA ASP A 37 2.25 9.07 19.31
C ASP A 37 3.52 8.56 18.61
N GLU A 38 3.62 8.79 17.30
CA GLU A 38 4.78 8.35 16.53
C GLU A 38 5.98 9.29 16.68
N LEU A 39 5.75 10.57 16.93
CA LEU A 39 6.81 11.57 17.07
C LEU A 39 7.47 11.55 18.45
N VAL A 40 6.65 11.47 19.48
CA VAL A 40 7.11 11.52 20.88
C VAL A 40 6.77 10.25 21.64
N ASP A 41 7.63 9.89 22.60
CA ASP A 41 7.41 8.76 23.49
C ASP A 41 6.48 9.15 24.66
N ALA A 42 6.24 8.19 25.57
CA ALA A 42 5.35 8.38 26.70
C ALA A 42 5.83 9.50 27.67
N GLU A 43 7.12 9.79 27.67
CA GLU A 43 7.74 10.85 28.47
C GLU A 43 7.83 12.18 27.73
N GLY A 44 7.27 12.28 26.52
CA GLY A 44 7.26 13.49 25.70
C GLY A 44 8.57 13.76 24.96
N ARG A 45 9.49 12.79 24.93
CA ARG A 45 10.76 12.91 24.21
C ARG A 45 10.58 12.55 22.75
N ILE A 46 11.24 13.31 21.86
CA ILE A 46 11.20 13.01 20.42
C ILE A 46 11.90 11.69 20.15
N ARG A 47 11.22 10.78 19.46
CA ARG A 47 11.79 9.48 19.11
C ARG A 47 13.00 9.64 18.18
N PRO A 48 14.08 8.88 18.39
CA PRO A 48 15.33 9.06 17.64
C PRO A 48 15.16 9.02 16.10
N VAL A 49 14.25 8.20 15.57
CA VAL A 49 14.00 8.10 14.13
C VAL A 49 13.55 9.42 13.51
N TRP A 50 12.94 10.31 14.30
CA TRP A 50 12.41 11.58 13.86
C TRP A 50 13.42 12.74 13.92
N HIS A 51 14.53 12.60 14.65
CA HIS A 51 15.46 13.69 14.86
C HIS A 51 15.99 14.27 13.55
N GLY A 52 16.56 13.44 12.69
CA GLY A 52 17.14 13.89 11.43
C GLY A 52 16.10 14.50 10.49
N PHE A 53 14.96 13.85 10.34
CA PHE A 53 13.88 14.31 9.47
C PHE A 53 13.34 15.68 9.93
N MET A 54 13.00 15.80 11.21
CA MET A 54 12.44 17.04 11.75
C MET A 54 13.47 18.18 11.75
N GLN A 55 14.74 17.88 12.03
CA GLN A 55 15.80 18.86 11.98
C GLN A 55 15.94 19.46 10.57
N HIS A 56 16.02 18.61 9.55
CA HIS A 56 16.11 19.07 8.16
C HIS A 56 14.86 19.83 7.72
N LEU A 57 13.68 19.33 8.08
CA LEU A 57 12.41 19.96 7.71
C LEU A 57 12.25 21.34 8.32
N LEU A 58 12.58 21.48 9.62
CA LEU A 58 12.46 22.74 10.36
C LEU A 58 13.57 23.73 10.02
N ASP A 59 14.71 23.28 9.54
CA ASP A 59 15.81 24.16 9.09
C ASP A 59 15.49 24.84 7.75
N LEU A 60 14.53 24.31 6.97
CA LEU A 60 14.06 24.98 5.78
C LEU A 60 13.29 26.26 6.15
N PRO A 61 13.54 27.39 5.45
CA PRO A 61 12.68 28.56 5.58
C PRO A 61 11.22 28.22 5.27
N ASP A 62 10.27 28.86 5.96
CA ASP A 62 8.84 28.57 5.80
C ASP A 62 8.37 28.65 4.36
N GLU A 63 8.83 29.67 3.62
CA GLU A 63 8.49 29.85 2.20
C GLU A 63 9.02 28.70 1.34
N GLU A 64 10.26 28.28 1.53
CA GLU A 64 10.86 27.16 0.79
C GLU A 64 10.14 25.84 1.09
N ARG A 65 9.80 25.59 2.36
CA ARG A 65 9.03 24.41 2.76
C ARG A 65 7.68 24.39 2.07
N SER A 66 6.96 25.51 2.06
CA SER A 66 5.67 25.63 1.37
C SER A 66 5.79 25.42 -0.14
N GLN A 67 6.85 25.92 -0.76
CA GLN A 67 7.10 25.70 -2.19
C GLN A 67 7.37 24.22 -2.51
N ARG A 68 8.15 23.55 -1.68
CA ARG A 68 8.46 22.11 -1.85
C ARG A 68 7.21 21.25 -1.71
N ILE A 69 6.38 21.53 -0.72
CA ILE A 69 5.07 20.88 -0.53
C ILE A 69 4.18 21.11 -1.75
N GLY A 70 4.08 22.34 -2.22
CA GLY A 70 3.32 22.69 -3.41
C GLY A 70 3.79 21.97 -4.67
N ARG A 71 5.09 21.74 -4.83
CA ARG A 71 5.64 20.95 -5.95
C ARG A 71 5.25 19.48 -5.88
N ALA A 72 5.21 18.89 -4.68
CA ALA A 72 4.74 17.51 -4.53
C ALA A 72 3.27 17.37 -4.91
N ASP A 73 2.43 18.28 -4.44
CA ASP A 73 1.00 18.30 -4.80
C ASP A 73 0.80 18.53 -6.29
N GLN A 74 1.54 19.45 -6.89
CA GLN A 74 1.46 19.73 -8.33
C GLN A 74 1.91 18.53 -9.16
N TYR A 75 2.96 17.82 -8.74
CA TYR A 75 3.39 16.60 -9.41
C TYR A 75 2.27 15.55 -9.45
N LEU A 76 1.58 15.34 -8.32
CA LEU A 76 0.48 14.37 -8.26
C LEU A 76 -0.70 14.79 -9.14
N MET A 77 -1.03 16.07 -9.18
CA MET A 77 -2.08 16.59 -10.06
C MET A 77 -1.70 16.46 -11.54
N ASP A 78 -0.50 16.85 -11.93
CA ASP A 78 0.00 16.79 -13.30
C ASP A 78 0.13 15.34 -13.80
N SER A 79 0.44 14.42 -12.91
CA SER A 79 0.51 12.98 -13.19
C SER A 79 -0.88 12.32 -13.25
N GLY A 80 -1.95 13.05 -12.95
CA GLY A 80 -3.31 12.54 -12.96
C GLY A 80 -3.58 11.50 -11.88
N VAL A 81 -2.88 11.58 -10.74
CA VAL A 81 -3.10 10.66 -9.62
C VAL A 81 -4.42 10.98 -8.95
N PHE A 82 -5.35 10.07 -9.03
CA PHE A 82 -6.68 10.22 -8.46
C PHE A 82 -7.23 8.88 -7.99
N PHE A 83 -8.27 8.92 -7.17
CA PHE A 83 -9.08 7.75 -6.87
C PHE A 83 -10.55 8.11 -6.99
N ARG A 84 -11.37 7.11 -7.28
CA ARG A 84 -12.81 7.27 -7.41
C ARG A 84 -13.47 6.86 -6.10
N HIS A 85 -14.23 7.78 -5.52
CA HIS A 85 -15.00 7.53 -4.30
C HIS A 85 -16.47 7.31 -4.65
N TYR A 86 -17.01 6.17 -4.21
CA TYR A 86 -18.44 5.87 -4.33
C TYR A 86 -19.14 6.20 -3.02
N GLY A 87 -19.75 7.40 -2.96
CA GLY A 87 -20.67 7.79 -1.89
C GLY A 87 -22.12 7.52 -2.28
N THR A 88 -23.08 7.91 -1.41
CA THR A 88 -24.51 7.75 -1.65
C THR A 88 -24.94 8.46 -2.93
N GLY A 89 -24.97 7.76 -4.05
CA GLY A 89 -25.64 8.15 -5.29
C GLY A 89 -24.80 8.69 -6.44
N GLN A 90 -23.50 9.05 -6.26
CA GLN A 90 -22.65 9.50 -7.36
C GLN A 90 -21.18 9.08 -7.14
N SER A 91 -20.53 8.61 -8.21
CA SER A 91 -19.09 8.44 -8.19
C SER A 91 -18.41 9.79 -8.40
N VAL A 92 -17.49 10.16 -7.49
CA VAL A 92 -16.70 11.39 -7.59
C VAL A 92 -15.23 11.04 -7.70
N GLU A 93 -14.58 11.56 -8.74
CA GLU A 93 -13.13 11.51 -8.88
C GLU A 93 -12.52 12.54 -7.93
N ARG A 94 -11.59 12.09 -7.09
CA ARG A 94 -10.91 12.94 -6.11
C ARG A 94 -9.42 12.96 -6.37
N PRO A 95 -8.76 14.13 -6.23
CA PRO A 95 -7.31 14.20 -6.17
C PRO A 95 -6.78 13.31 -5.05
N TRP A 96 -5.66 12.65 -5.30
CA TRP A 96 -5.03 11.81 -4.29
C TRP A 96 -4.42 12.68 -3.18
N PRO A 97 -4.86 12.56 -1.92
CA PRO A 97 -4.30 13.32 -0.82
C PRO A 97 -2.93 12.77 -0.42
N LEU A 98 -1.96 13.65 -0.22
CA LEU A 98 -0.63 13.30 0.23
C LEU A 98 -0.35 13.90 1.60
N ALA A 99 0.02 13.07 2.57
CA ALA A 99 0.59 13.52 3.83
C ALA A 99 2.07 13.85 3.61
N HIS A 100 2.42 15.13 3.71
CA HIS A 100 3.78 15.60 3.42
C HIS A 100 4.77 15.23 4.52
N VAL A 101 4.29 15.05 5.74
CA VAL A 101 5.05 14.46 6.84
C VAL A 101 4.65 12.99 6.94
N PRO A 102 5.49 12.06 6.47
CA PRO A 102 5.16 10.64 6.47
C PRO A 102 5.32 10.03 7.86
N VAL A 103 4.74 8.86 8.07
CA VAL A 103 5.09 8.03 9.22
C VAL A 103 6.49 7.45 8.99
N LEU A 104 7.38 7.64 9.97
CA LEU A 104 8.74 7.11 9.93
C LEU A 104 8.82 5.83 10.77
N ILE A 105 9.35 4.78 10.15
CA ILE A 105 9.58 3.49 10.82
C ILE A 105 11.08 3.27 10.87
N ALA A 106 11.63 3.08 12.07
CA ALA A 106 13.04 2.79 12.25
C ALA A 106 13.42 1.44 11.60
N GLU A 107 14.64 1.32 11.11
CA GLU A 107 15.12 0.13 10.40
C GLU A 107 14.96 -1.15 11.23
N ASP A 108 15.32 -1.11 12.51
CA ASP A 108 15.20 -2.27 13.40
C ASP A 108 13.74 -2.67 13.61
N ASP A 109 12.84 -1.71 13.78
CA ASP A 109 11.40 -1.95 13.87
C ASP A 109 10.88 -2.58 12.58
N TRP A 110 11.32 -2.06 11.44
CA TRP A 110 10.92 -2.58 10.13
C TRP A 110 11.40 -4.02 9.90
N HIS A 111 12.62 -4.35 10.32
CA HIS A 111 13.14 -5.72 10.25
C HIS A 111 12.27 -6.68 11.07
N GLN A 112 11.86 -6.30 12.27
CA GLN A 112 10.99 -7.11 13.11
C GLN A 112 9.59 -7.28 12.51
N VAL A 113 8.99 -6.19 12.05
CA VAL A 113 7.67 -6.20 11.41
C VAL A 113 7.70 -7.04 10.14
N SER A 114 8.72 -6.85 9.29
CA SER A 114 8.86 -7.60 8.03
C SER A 114 8.98 -9.10 8.28
N ALA A 115 9.79 -9.51 9.25
CA ALA A 115 9.94 -10.93 9.60
C ALA A 115 8.61 -11.54 10.08
N ALA A 116 7.86 -10.80 10.90
CA ALA A 116 6.55 -11.24 11.38
C ALA A 116 5.52 -11.34 10.24
N LEU A 117 5.53 -10.38 9.30
CA LEU A 117 4.63 -10.41 8.14
C LEU A 117 4.97 -11.51 7.15
N ILE A 118 6.25 -11.83 6.97
CA ILE A 118 6.70 -12.98 6.17
C ILE A 118 6.19 -14.28 6.78
N GLN A 119 6.36 -14.46 8.08
CA GLN A 119 5.82 -15.64 8.78
C GLN A 119 4.31 -15.77 8.60
N ARG A 120 3.58 -14.65 8.70
CA ARG A 120 2.14 -14.64 8.49
C ARG A 120 1.76 -14.99 7.05
N ALA A 121 2.49 -14.48 6.07
CA ALA A 121 2.29 -14.82 4.67
C ALA A 121 2.52 -16.31 4.40
N ASP A 122 3.55 -16.89 4.98
CA ASP A 122 3.83 -18.33 4.88
C ASP A 122 2.71 -19.16 5.52
N LEU A 123 2.16 -18.71 6.64
CA LEU A 123 1.01 -19.36 7.27
C LEU A 123 -0.23 -19.29 6.38
N LEU A 124 -0.51 -18.13 5.77
CA LEU A 124 -1.64 -17.99 4.83
C LEU A 124 -1.46 -18.87 3.60
N GLU A 125 -0.25 -18.97 3.08
CA GLU A 125 0.09 -19.87 1.96
C GLU A 125 -0.19 -21.34 2.32
N ALA A 126 0.26 -21.79 3.50
CA ALA A 126 0.00 -23.14 3.99
C ALA A 126 -1.50 -23.39 4.19
N LEU A 127 -2.23 -22.39 4.70
CA LEU A 127 -3.68 -22.45 4.86
C LEU A 127 -4.39 -22.62 3.50
N MET A 128 -4.00 -21.85 2.48
CA MET A 128 -4.55 -21.98 1.14
C MET A 128 -4.30 -23.38 0.55
N ALA A 129 -3.08 -23.88 0.70
CA ALA A 129 -2.72 -25.23 0.23
C ALA A 129 -3.55 -26.33 0.90
N ASP A 130 -3.85 -26.19 2.19
CA ASP A 130 -4.71 -27.12 2.91
C ASP A 130 -6.18 -26.99 2.50
N LEU A 131 -6.72 -25.79 2.48
CA LEU A 131 -8.15 -25.55 2.20
C LEU A 131 -8.56 -25.95 0.77
N TYR A 132 -7.70 -25.76 -0.21
CA TYR A 132 -7.92 -26.15 -1.60
C TYR A 132 -7.31 -27.51 -1.97
N GLY A 133 -6.74 -28.20 -0.98
CA GLY A 133 -6.15 -29.54 -1.10
C GLY A 133 -6.81 -30.55 -0.16
N PRO A 134 -6.03 -31.15 0.78
CA PRO A 134 -6.51 -32.22 1.65
C PRO A 134 -7.55 -31.79 2.70
N ASN A 135 -7.65 -30.48 2.98
CA ASN A 135 -8.63 -29.91 3.91
C ASN A 135 -8.55 -30.52 5.33
N ARG A 136 -7.35 -30.69 5.85
CA ARG A 136 -7.09 -31.32 7.15
C ARG A 136 -7.61 -30.51 8.32
N LEU A 137 -7.51 -29.19 8.25
CA LEU A 137 -7.92 -28.31 9.35
C LEU A 137 -9.42 -28.46 9.65
N VAL A 138 -10.24 -28.59 8.62
CA VAL A 138 -11.68 -28.87 8.78
C VAL A 138 -11.93 -30.31 9.23
N ALA A 139 -11.28 -31.29 8.59
CA ALA A 139 -11.41 -32.70 8.94
C ALA A 139 -11.00 -33.00 10.36
N GLU A 140 -9.97 -32.35 10.87
CA GLU A 140 -9.49 -32.49 12.26
C GLU A 140 -10.24 -31.61 13.28
N GLY A 141 -11.25 -30.88 12.84
CA GLY A 141 -12.07 -30.03 13.71
C GLY A 141 -11.37 -28.75 14.20
N LYS A 142 -10.24 -28.35 13.59
CA LYS A 142 -9.50 -27.14 13.94
C LYS A 142 -10.13 -25.88 13.35
N LEU A 143 -10.83 -26.00 12.24
CA LEU A 143 -11.61 -24.94 11.62
C LEU A 143 -13.07 -25.41 11.44
N PRO A 144 -14.06 -24.58 11.83
CA PRO A 144 -15.46 -24.89 11.54
C PRO A 144 -15.73 -24.92 10.04
N PRO A 145 -16.41 -25.97 9.52
CA PRO A 145 -16.74 -26.05 8.08
C PRO A 145 -17.52 -24.84 7.56
N ALA A 146 -18.37 -24.25 8.39
CA ALA A 146 -19.19 -23.09 8.02
C ALA A 146 -18.35 -21.85 7.67
N LEU A 147 -17.17 -21.69 8.25
CA LEU A 147 -16.27 -20.59 7.89
C LEU A 147 -15.78 -20.68 6.46
N ILE A 148 -15.67 -21.88 5.91
CA ILE A 148 -15.22 -22.11 4.56
C ILE A 148 -16.42 -22.15 3.60
N ALA A 149 -17.36 -23.06 3.83
CA ALA A 149 -18.51 -23.29 2.96
C ALA A 149 -19.47 -22.09 2.89
N GLY A 150 -19.57 -21.31 3.96
CA GLY A 150 -20.39 -20.10 4.03
C GLY A 150 -19.72 -18.84 3.49
N ASN A 151 -18.45 -18.90 3.12
CA ASN A 151 -17.72 -17.74 2.61
C ASN A 151 -17.93 -17.61 1.09
N PRO A 152 -18.50 -16.49 0.60
CA PRO A 152 -18.72 -16.27 -0.82
C PRO A 152 -17.42 -16.20 -1.66
N GLU A 153 -16.29 -15.94 -1.02
CA GLU A 153 -14.98 -15.94 -1.68
C GLU A 153 -14.36 -17.33 -1.79
N TRP A 154 -14.99 -18.35 -1.19
CA TRP A 154 -14.60 -19.75 -1.35
C TRP A 154 -14.96 -20.23 -2.75
N LEU A 155 -13.95 -20.57 -3.54
CA LEU A 155 -14.11 -20.96 -4.93
C LEU A 155 -14.13 -22.50 -5.05
N ARG A 156 -15.27 -23.10 -4.87
CA ARG A 156 -15.42 -24.56 -4.92
C ARG A 156 -14.84 -25.22 -6.18
N PRO A 157 -15.00 -24.66 -7.39
CA PRO A 157 -14.40 -25.22 -8.60
C PRO A 157 -12.88 -25.31 -8.59
N MET A 158 -12.22 -24.53 -7.70
CA MET A 158 -10.76 -24.51 -7.60
C MET A 158 -10.20 -25.57 -6.64
N VAL A 159 -11.05 -26.30 -5.94
CA VAL A 159 -10.61 -27.38 -5.03
C VAL A 159 -9.91 -28.48 -5.85
N GLY A 160 -8.70 -28.84 -5.41
CA GLY A 160 -7.88 -29.85 -6.09
C GLY A 160 -7.04 -29.33 -7.25
N VAL A 161 -7.23 -28.08 -7.66
CA VAL A 161 -6.37 -27.42 -8.65
C VAL A 161 -5.07 -26.98 -7.98
N ARG A 162 -3.96 -27.57 -8.41
CA ARG A 162 -2.64 -27.20 -7.90
C ARG A 162 -2.02 -26.10 -8.76
N PRO A 163 -1.57 -24.98 -8.17
CA PRO A 163 -0.84 -23.97 -8.92
C PRO A 163 0.41 -24.55 -9.57
N ARG A 164 0.65 -24.23 -10.83
CA ARG A 164 1.85 -24.69 -11.56
C ARG A 164 3.15 -24.24 -10.87
N SER A 165 3.15 -23.05 -10.29
CA SER A 165 4.28 -22.50 -9.53
C SER A 165 4.49 -23.18 -8.17
N GLY A 166 3.53 -24.01 -7.71
CA GLY A 166 3.52 -24.56 -6.36
C GLY A 166 3.11 -23.57 -5.27
N GLN A 167 2.72 -22.36 -5.64
CA GLN A 167 2.40 -21.27 -4.71
C GLN A 167 1.02 -20.68 -5.04
N TYR A 168 0.16 -20.53 -4.01
CA TYR A 168 -1.19 -19.99 -4.15
C TYR A 168 -1.25 -18.47 -4.10
N LEU A 169 -0.43 -17.85 -3.26
CA LEU A 169 -0.43 -16.40 -3.02
C LEU A 169 0.86 -15.77 -3.56
N HIS A 170 0.72 -14.76 -4.39
CA HIS A 170 1.86 -14.05 -5.00
C HIS A 170 1.95 -12.60 -4.58
N PHE A 171 0.82 -12.01 -4.16
CA PHE A 171 0.74 -10.62 -3.76
C PHE A 171 -0.30 -10.49 -2.66
N VAL A 172 0.15 -10.16 -1.45
CA VAL A 172 -0.69 -9.96 -0.28
C VAL A 172 -0.39 -8.62 0.35
N ALA A 173 -1.37 -8.02 0.99
CA ALA A 173 -1.19 -6.81 1.77
C ALA A 173 -1.69 -7.04 3.20
N PHE A 174 -1.05 -6.37 4.14
CA PHE A 174 -1.46 -6.40 5.54
C PHE A 174 -1.78 -4.99 6.00
N GLU A 175 -2.86 -4.85 6.72
CA GLU A 175 -3.13 -3.65 7.49
C GLU A 175 -2.49 -3.79 8.86
N ILE A 176 -1.59 -2.89 9.18
CA ILE A 176 -0.86 -2.91 10.45
C ILE A 176 -1.05 -1.61 11.19
N GLY A 177 -1.00 -1.67 12.50
CA GLY A 177 -1.08 -0.52 13.37
C GLY A 177 -0.25 -0.69 14.62
N ARG A 178 0.18 0.42 15.20
CA ARG A 178 0.88 0.41 16.48
C ARG A 178 -0.15 0.53 17.60
N GLY A 179 -0.13 -0.42 18.53
CA GLY A 179 -1.04 -0.43 19.68
C GLY A 179 -0.60 0.53 20.80
N PRO A 180 -1.44 0.69 21.85
CA PRO A 180 -1.13 1.56 22.99
C PRO A 180 0.15 1.17 23.73
N ASP A 181 0.54 -0.09 23.67
CA ASP A 181 1.77 -0.64 24.24
C ASP A 181 3.01 -0.44 23.36
N GLY A 182 2.86 0.26 22.21
CA GLY A 182 3.92 0.47 21.24
C GLY A 182 4.20 -0.73 20.32
N LYS A 183 3.48 -1.85 20.50
CA LYS A 183 3.63 -3.06 19.70
C LYS A 183 2.86 -2.95 18.39
N TRP A 184 3.40 -3.60 17.36
CA TRP A 184 2.73 -3.72 16.07
C TRP A 184 1.66 -4.81 16.11
N TRP A 185 0.52 -4.50 15.51
CA TRP A 185 -0.61 -5.40 15.35
C TRP A 185 -0.99 -5.52 13.90
N VAL A 186 -1.33 -6.73 13.46
CA VAL A 186 -1.96 -6.94 12.16
C VAL A 186 -3.47 -6.79 12.36
N LEU A 187 -4.06 -5.83 11.66
CA LEU A 187 -5.48 -5.51 11.75
C LEU A 187 -6.28 -6.31 10.72
N ALA A 188 -5.72 -6.55 9.54
CA ALA A 188 -6.36 -7.31 8.48
C ALA A 188 -5.34 -7.89 7.50
N ASP A 189 -5.71 -9.00 6.90
CA ASP A 189 -5.04 -9.62 5.77
C ASP A 189 -5.81 -9.31 4.49
N ARG A 190 -5.14 -8.81 3.47
CA ARG A 190 -5.71 -8.53 2.16
C ARG A 190 -5.10 -9.47 1.13
N THR A 191 -5.77 -10.57 0.87
CA THR A 191 -5.32 -11.59 -0.08
C THR A 191 -6.08 -11.56 -1.39
N GLN A 192 -7.19 -10.81 -1.45
CA GLN A 192 -8.04 -10.67 -2.63
C GLN A 192 -7.71 -9.37 -3.36
N ALA A 193 -6.92 -9.46 -4.43
CA ALA A 193 -6.55 -8.34 -5.30
C ALA A 193 -6.24 -7.03 -4.53
N PRO A 194 -5.28 -7.01 -3.59
CA PRO A 194 -5.05 -5.84 -2.75
C PRO A 194 -4.56 -4.64 -3.57
N SER A 195 -5.07 -3.46 -3.23
CA SER A 195 -4.70 -2.18 -3.84
C SER A 195 -3.77 -1.37 -2.94
N GLY A 196 -3.07 -0.39 -3.51
CA GLY A 196 -2.28 0.58 -2.77
C GLY A 196 -0.81 0.67 -3.18
N ALA A 197 -0.23 -0.38 -3.75
CA ALA A 197 1.21 -0.40 -4.08
C ALA A 197 1.60 0.67 -5.11
N GLY A 198 0.77 0.91 -6.13
CA GLY A 198 1.01 1.95 -7.12
C GLY A 198 0.90 3.35 -6.55
N TYR A 199 -0.07 3.58 -5.69
CA TYR A 199 -0.21 4.85 -4.96
C TYR A 199 0.98 5.08 -4.02
N ALA A 200 1.46 4.05 -3.33
CA ALA A 200 2.65 4.15 -2.49
C ALA A 200 3.89 4.55 -3.29
N LEU A 201 4.07 3.99 -4.48
CA LEU A 201 5.18 4.35 -5.36
C LEU A 201 5.06 5.81 -5.81
N GLU A 202 3.90 6.28 -6.22
CA GLU A 202 3.67 7.67 -6.60
C GLU A 202 3.86 8.64 -5.42
N ASN A 203 3.39 8.29 -4.23
CA ASN A 203 3.67 9.06 -3.02
C ASN A 203 5.19 9.21 -2.79
N ARG A 204 5.93 8.12 -2.94
CA ARG A 204 7.39 8.13 -2.78
C ARG A 204 8.06 9.00 -3.84
N VAL A 205 7.61 8.95 -5.09
CA VAL A 205 8.14 9.80 -6.16
C VAL A 205 7.87 11.28 -5.87
N ALA A 206 6.65 11.63 -5.50
CA ALA A 206 6.27 13.01 -5.19
C ALA A 206 7.08 13.59 -4.02
N THR A 207 7.17 12.85 -2.92
CA THR A 207 7.91 13.28 -1.72
C THR A 207 9.41 13.34 -1.96
N SER A 208 9.97 12.38 -2.68
CA SER A 208 11.40 12.38 -3.02
C SER A 208 11.79 13.54 -3.94
N ARG A 209 10.93 13.96 -4.84
CA ARG A 209 11.17 15.14 -5.67
C ARG A 209 11.15 16.44 -4.87
N ALA A 210 10.23 16.55 -3.91
CA ALA A 210 10.12 17.73 -3.07
C ALA A 210 11.25 17.83 -2.03
N PHE A 211 11.64 16.70 -1.45
CA PHE A 211 12.57 16.61 -0.32
C PHE A 211 13.73 15.64 -0.60
N ALA A 212 14.30 15.69 -1.81
CA ALA A 212 15.36 14.78 -2.22
C ALA A 212 16.56 14.78 -1.28
N ASP A 213 16.96 15.95 -0.78
CA ASP A 213 18.04 16.14 0.19
C ASP A 213 17.75 15.44 1.52
N ILE A 214 16.53 15.58 2.03
CA ILE A 214 16.10 14.95 3.29
C ILE A 214 16.07 13.43 3.14
N TYR A 215 15.48 12.93 2.05
CA TYR A 215 15.37 11.49 1.79
C TYR A 215 16.74 10.84 1.60
N ALA A 216 17.68 11.53 0.94
CA ALA A 216 19.05 11.06 0.80
C ALA A 216 19.79 11.01 2.15
N ALA A 217 19.65 12.06 2.96
CA ALA A 217 20.26 12.14 4.29
C ALA A 217 19.71 11.09 5.26
N MET A 218 18.43 10.75 5.14
CA MET A 218 17.73 9.74 5.97
C MET A 218 17.92 8.32 5.47
N ASN A 219 18.57 8.12 4.34
CA ASN A 219 18.81 6.79 3.77
C ASN A 219 17.51 6.01 3.50
N VAL A 220 16.48 6.69 3.02
CA VAL A 220 15.17 6.07 2.75
C VAL A 220 15.30 5.09 1.59
N PRO A 221 14.96 3.79 1.76
CA PRO A 221 15.03 2.81 0.69
C PRO A 221 14.10 3.13 -0.47
N ARG A 222 14.53 2.80 -1.69
CA ARG A 222 13.70 2.93 -2.88
C ARG A 222 12.72 1.76 -2.99
N LEU A 223 11.51 2.04 -3.48
CA LEU A 223 10.48 1.02 -3.71
C LEU A 223 10.64 0.29 -5.05
N ALA A 224 11.45 0.82 -5.96
CA ALA A 224 11.64 0.25 -7.30
C ALA A 224 12.08 -1.23 -7.28
N GLY A 225 12.90 -1.63 -6.31
CA GLY A 225 13.34 -3.02 -6.16
C GLY A 225 12.20 -4.00 -5.95
N PHE A 226 11.21 -3.65 -5.13
CA PHE A 226 10.02 -4.46 -4.92
C PHE A 226 9.26 -4.71 -6.23
N PHE A 227 9.02 -3.66 -7.00
CA PHE A 227 8.29 -3.76 -8.27
C PHE A 227 9.06 -4.56 -9.33
N ARG A 228 10.37 -4.39 -9.39
CA ARG A 228 11.23 -5.18 -10.28
C ARG A 228 11.17 -6.66 -9.93
N ASP A 229 11.29 -7.01 -8.65
CA ASP A 229 11.26 -8.40 -8.20
C ASP A 229 9.88 -9.01 -8.47
N PHE A 230 8.82 -8.26 -8.26
CA PHE A 230 7.46 -8.69 -8.57
C PHE A 230 7.26 -8.94 -10.07
N ARG A 231 7.73 -8.03 -10.93
CA ARG A 231 7.71 -8.22 -12.39
C ARG A 231 8.45 -9.49 -12.80
N ASP A 232 9.68 -9.65 -12.30
CA ASP A 232 10.50 -10.81 -12.61
C ASP A 232 9.82 -12.11 -12.16
N ARG A 233 9.18 -12.09 -10.99
CA ARG A 233 8.41 -13.21 -10.49
C ARG A 233 7.26 -13.57 -11.42
N LEU A 234 6.46 -12.61 -11.86
CA LEU A 234 5.34 -12.86 -12.77
C LEU A 234 5.82 -13.40 -14.12
N GLN A 235 6.88 -12.83 -14.68
CA GLN A 235 7.43 -13.27 -15.95
C GLN A 235 8.00 -14.69 -15.92
N THR A 236 8.40 -15.17 -14.75
CA THR A 236 9.00 -16.50 -14.58
C THR A 236 8.02 -17.57 -14.10
N LEU A 237 6.75 -17.25 -13.86
CA LEU A 237 5.77 -18.21 -13.36
C LEU A 237 5.58 -19.45 -14.28
N ARG A 238 5.79 -19.30 -15.58
CA ARG A 238 5.78 -20.40 -16.53
C ARG A 238 7.16 -21.01 -16.79
N GLY A 239 8.20 -20.51 -16.14
CA GLY A 239 9.58 -20.89 -16.42
C GLY A 239 10.19 -20.22 -17.65
N ASP A 240 9.49 -19.23 -18.22
CA ASP A 240 9.83 -18.53 -19.45
C ASP A 240 9.99 -17.03 -19.15
N ARG A 241 11.15 -16.43 -19.49
CA ARG A 241 11.44 -15.03 -19.19
C ARG A 241 10.69 -14.03 -20.08
N ASP A 242 10.22 -14.49 -21.23
CA ASP A 242 9.54 -13.65 -22.21
C ASP A 242 8.02 -13.85 -22.16
N ALA A 243 7.49 -14.30 -21.04
CA ALA A 243 6.07 -14.50 -20.86
C ALA A 243 5.29 -13.19 -21.05
N ARG A 244 4.19 -13.26 -21.82
CA ARG A 244 3.25 -12.13 -21.96
C ARG A 244 2.41 -12.05 -20.71
N VAL A 245 2.61 -11.00 -19.93
CA VAL A 245 1.83 -10.70 -18.73
C VAL A 245 0.78 -9.65 -19.03
N ALA A 246 -0.45 -9.93 -18.66
CA ALA A 246 -1.55 -8.96 -18.72
C ALA A 246 -2.11 -8.69 -17.33
N ILE A 247 -2.61 -7.48 -17.14
CA ILE A 247 -3.34 -7.08 -15.93
C ILE A 247 -4.82 -6.97 -16.28
N LEU A 248 -5.64 -7.77 -15.63
CA LEU A 248 -7.08 -7.74 -15.79
C LEU A 248 -7.69 -6.75 -14.81
N THR A 249 -8.25 -5.67 -15.34
CA THR A 249 -8.93 -4.63 -14.57
C THR A 249 -10.45 -4.69 -14.79
N PRO A 250 -11.25 -4.31 -13.76
CA PRO A 250 -12.69 -4.13 -13.94
C PRO A 250 -13.06 -2.97 -14.87
N GLY A 251 -12.12 -2.05 -15.15
CA GLY A 251 -12.32 -0.94 -16.04
C GLY A 251 -12.24 0.44 -15.37
N PRO A 252 -12.43 1.52 -16.19
CA PRO A 252 -12.19 2.91 -15.74
C PRO A 252 -13.09 3.40 -14.60
N LEU A 253 -14.20 2.73 -14.34
CA LEU A 253 -15.10 3.10 -13.25
C LEU A 253 -14.72 2.47 -11.90
N ASN A 254 -13.70 1.63 -11.86
CA ASN A 254 -13.20 1.06 -10.61
C ASN A 254 -12.50 2.12 -9.76
N GLU A 255 -12.62 2.00 -8.44
CA GLU A 255 -12.05 2.95 -7.47
C GLU A 255 -10.54 3.15 -7.66
N THR A 256 -9.82 2.11 -8.00
CA THR A 256 -8.36 2.09 -8.12
C THR A 256 -7.87 1.86 -9.54
N TYR A 257 -8.68 2.18 -10.55
CA TYR A 257 -8.29 2.02 -11.96
C TYR A 257 -6.99 2.74 -12.31
N TYR A 258 -6.77 3.92 -11.73
CA TYR A 258 -5.51 4.64 -11.91
C TYR A 258 -4.31 3.76 -11.57
N GLU A 259 -4.37 3.05 -10.44
CA GLU A 259 -3.31 2.15 -10.00
C GLU A 259 -3.09 1.01 -10.99
N HIS A 260 -4.15 0.41 -11.50
CA HIS A 260 -4.05 -0.67 -12.49
C HIS A 260 -3.32 -0.20 -13.76
N ALA A 261 -3.72 0.95 -14.29
CA ALA A 261 -3.09 1.56 -15.46
C ALA A 261 -1.64 1.98 -15.19
N TYR A 262 -1.39 2.56 -14.02
CA TYR A 262 -0.07 2.98 -13.62
C TYR A 262 0.91 1.80 -13.50
N ILE A 263 0.53 0.74 -12.80
CA ILE A 263 1.38 -0.44 -12.63
C ILE A 263 1.61 -1.15 -13.97
N ALA A 264 0.59 -1.27 -14.81
CA ALA A 264 0.73 -1.86 -16.14
C ALA A 264 1.79 -1.11 -16.96
N ARG A 265 1.72 0.20 -16.98
CA ARG A 265 2.68 1.07 -17.68
C ARG A 265 4.07 1.00 -17.06
N TYR A 266 4.15 1.04 -15.73
CA TYR A 266 5.41 0.98 -15.00
C TYR A 266 6.16 -0.34 -15.22
N LEU A 267 5.44 -1.47 -15.19
CA LEU A 267 6.02 -2.80 -15.37
C LEU A 267 6.10 -3.26 -16.83
N GLY A 268 5.51 -2.50 -17.76
CA GLY A 268 5.46 -2.87 -19.17
C GLY A 268 4.49 -4.01 -19.48
N PHE A 269 3.43 -4.14 -18.69
CA PHE A 269 2.39 -5.16 -18.89
C PHE A 269 1.21 -4.60 -19.71
N THR A 270 0.46 -5.50 -20.33
CA THR A 270 -0.74 -5.13 -21.07
C THR A 270 -1.93 -5.01 -20.10
N LEU A 271 -2.59 -3.84 -20.10
CA LEU A 271 -3.82 -3.64 -19.35
C LEU A 271 -5.01 -4.09 -20.18
N VAL A 272 -5.83 -4.97 -19.64
CA VAL A 272 -6.99 -5.54 -20.33
C VAL A 272 -8.24 -5.55 -19.43
N GLN A 273 -9.40 -5.46 -20.06
CA GLN A 273 -10.69 -5.74 -19.43
C GLN A 273 -11.17 -7.13 -19.88
N GLY A 274 -12.17 -7.67 -19.18
CA GLY A 274 -12.70 -9.01 -19.50
C GLY A 274 -13.15 -9.16 -20.96
N GLU A 275 -13.69 -8.12 -21.56
CA GLU A 275 -14.12 -8.11 -22.98
C GLU A 275 -12.96 -8.14 -23.98
N ASP A 276 -11.75 -7.75 -23.56
CA ASP A 276 -10.55 -7.81 -24.41
C ASP A 276 -9.98 -9.24 -24.49
N LEU A 277 -10.43 -10.14 -23.65
CA LEU A 277 -9.97 -11.51 -23.54
C LEU A 277 -10.97 -12.50 -24.13
N THR A 278 -10.46 -13.61 -24.63
CA THR A 278 -11.26 -14.76 -25.07
C THR A 278 -10.53 -16.05 -24.77
N VAL A 279 -11.28 -17.13 -24.61
CA VAL A 279 -10.71 -18.46 -24.44
C VAL A 279 -11.01 -19.26 -25.71
N ALA A 280 -9.96 -19.78 -26.31
CA ALA A 280 -10.05 -20.66 -27.48
C ALA A 280 -8.97 -21.75 -27.41
N ASP A 281 -9.33 -22.98 -27.71
CA ASP A 281 -8.43 -24.15 -27.69
C ASP A 281 -7.67 -24.26 -26.34
N ASP A 282 -8.39 -24.13 -25.23
CA ASP A 282 -7.87 -24.15 -23.85
C ASP A 282 -6.77 -23.10 -23.57
N ARG A 283 -6.81 -22.00 -24.31
CA ARG A 283 -5.86 -20.89 -24.15
C ARG A 283 -6.58 -19.57 -23.92
N LEU A 284 -6.01 -18.76 -23.02
CA LEU A 284 -6.41 -17.37 -22.84
C LEU A 284 -5.71 -16.49 -23.88
N LEU A 285 -6.50 -15.75 -24.64
CA LEU A 285 -6.03 -14.88 -25.70
C LEU A 285 -6.52 -13.46 -25.49
N VAL A 286 -5.69 -12.49 -25.87
CA VAL A 286 -6.06 -11.07 -25.88
C VAL A 286 -6.29 -10.61 -27.32
N ARG A 287 -7.37 -9.82 -27.50
CA ARG A 287 -7.69 -9.19 -28.80
C ARG A 287 -6.79 -7.98 -29.00
N THR A 288 -6.04 -7.99 -30.09
CA THR A 288 -5.19 -6.87 -30.49
C THR A 288 -5.53 -6.43 -31.91
N VAL A 289 -5.02 -5.26 -32.33
CA VAL A 289 -5.19 -4.79 -33.73
C VAL A 289 -4.57 -5.74 -34.75
N SER A 290 -3.59 -6.54 -34.34
CA SER A 290 -2.94 -7.54 -35.19
C SER A 290 -3.51 -8.96 -35.00
N GLY A 291 -4.66 -9.09 -34.35
CA GLY A 291 -5.34 -10.36 -34.10
C GLY A 291 -5.20 -10.85 -32.65
N LEU A 292 -5.54 -12.13 -32.44
CA LEU A 292 -5.48 -12.75 -31.12
C LEU A 292 -4.03 -13.10 -30.77
N ARG A 293 -3.64 -12.80 -29.53
CA ARG A 293 -2.32 -13.12 -28.98
C ARG A 293 -2.47 -13.88 -27.65
N PRO A 294 -1.62 -14.86 -27.36
CA PRO A 294 -1.69 -15.60 -26.11
C PRO A 294 -1.31 -14.72 -24.93
N VAL A 295 -2.01 -14.95 -23.80
CA VAL A 295 -1.66 -14.41 -22.48
C VAL A 295 -1.07 -15.55 -21.66
N ASP A 296 0.17 -15.43 -21.22
CA ASP A 296 0.87 -16.47 -20.48
C ASP A 296 0.64 -16.37 -18.98
N VAL A 297 0.55 -15.14 -18.46
CA VAL A 297 0.29 -14.84 -17.08
C VAL A 297 -0.75 -13.72 -17.00
N LEU A 298 -1.79 -13.96 -16.21
CA LEU A 298 -2.83 -12.97 -15.97
C LEU A 298 -2.83 -12.59 -14.50
N TRP A 299 -2.54 -11.33 -14.23
CA TRP A 299 -2.71 -10.75 -12.90
C TRP A 299 -4.05 -10.04 -12.82
N ARG A 300 -5.02 -10.67 -12.18
CA ARG A 300 -6.35 -10.06 -12.05
C ARG A 300 -6.39 -9.03 -10.92
N ARG A 301 -7.06 -7.94 -11.21
CA ARG A 301 -7.34 -6.85 -10.26
C ARG A 301 -8.84 -6.75 -9.93
N LEU A 302 -9.58 -7.79 -10.19
CA LEU A 302 -10.97 -7.97 -9.80
C LEU A 302 -11.08 -9.18 -8.87
N ASP A 303 -12.14 -9.23 -8.08
CA ASP A 303 -12.37 -10.34 -7.15
C ASP A 303 -12.51 -11.66 -7.91
N SER A 304 -11.93 -12.72 -7.35
CA SER A 304 -11.86 -14.03 -7.99
C SER A 304 -13.22 -14.59 -8.41
N ALA A 305 -14.27 -14.34 -7.62
CA ALA A 305 -15.62 -14.78 -7.94
C ALA A 305 -16.15 -14.21 -9.26
N TYR A 306 -15.68 -13.04 -9.67
CA TYR A 306 -16.10 -12.38 -10.91
C TYR A 306 -15.21 -12.67 -12.12
N ALA A 307 -14.20 -13.52 -11.98
CA ALA A 307 -13.23 -13.80 -13.04
C ALA A 307 -13.85 -14.56 -14.22
N ASP A 308 -14.80 -15.44 -13.95
CA ASP A 308 -15.42 -16.28 -14.97
C ASP A 308 -16.95 -16.41 -14.74
N PRO A 309 -17.78 -15.83 -15.62
CA PRO A 309 -19.23 -15.90 -15.46
C PRO A 309 -19.81 -17.30 -15.72
N LEU A 310 -19.09 -18.19 -16.39
CA LEU A 310 -19.55 -19.57 -16.63
C LEU A 310 -19.26 -20.49 -15.44
N GLU A 311 -18.09 -20.36 -14.83
CA GLU A 311 -17.61 -21.27 -13.80
C GLU A 311 -17.80 -20.76 -12.37
N LEU A 312 -17.85 -19.43 -12.17
CA LEU A 312 -17.86 -18.83 -10.85
C LEU A 312 -19.14 -18.03 -10.59
N ASN A 313 -19.27 -16.80 -11.09
CA ASN A 313 -20.43 -15.95 -10.86
C ASN A 313 -21.14 -15.58 -12.17
N GLN A 314 -22.31 -16.12 -12.38
CA GLN A 314 -23.13 -15.92 -13.61
C GLN A 314 -23.50 -14.45 -13.86
N GLN A 315 -23.52 -13.62 -12.84
CA GLN A 315 -23.84 -12.19 -12.95
C GLN A 315 -22.63 -11.32 -13.29
N SER A 316 -21.43 -11.91 -13.37
CA SER A 316 -20.23 -11.16 -13.71
C SER A 316 -20.28 -10.59 -15.12
N ARG A 317 -20.01 -9.29 -15.25
CA ARG A 317 -19.86 -8.59 -16.53
C ARG A 317 -18.42 -8.10 -16.76
N ILE A 318 -17.53 -8.35 -15.82
CA ILE A 318 -16.14 -7.87 -15.82
C ILE A 318 -15.13 -8.98 -16.02
N GLY A 319 -15.55 -10.23 -15.98
CA GLY A 319 -14.72 -11.40 -16.21
C GLY A 319 -14.77 -11.90 -17.66
N THR A 320 -14.09 -13.01 -17.91
CA THR A 320 -13.98 -13.67 -19.22
C THR A 320 -14.60 -15.07 -19.14
N PRO A 321 -15.61 -15.39 -19.97
CA PRO A 321 -16.21 -16.72 -19.99
C PRO A 321 -15.19 -17.80 -20.29
N GLY A 322 -15.19 -18.87 -19.48
CA GLY A 322 -14.32 -20.02 -19.64
C GLY A 322 -12.88 -19.82 -19.20
N MET A 323 -12.55 -18.68 -18.55
CA MET A 323 -11.18 -18.37 -18.17
C MET A 323 -10.59 -19.36 -17.14
N VAL A 324 -11.44 -19.96 -16.32
CA VAL A 324 -11.05 -20.87 -15.23
C VAL A 324 -11.10 -22.34 -15.66
N SER A 325 -11.84 -22.69 -16.69
CA SER A 325 -11.89 -24.06 -17.22
C SER A 325 -10.68 -24.45 -18.13
#